data_e2a0b18ab03de72a7b894a2f1d99daa0
#
_entry.id   e2a0b18ab03de72a7b894a2f1d99daa0
#
_cell.length_a   1.000
_cell.length_b   1.000
_cell.length_c   1.000
_cell.angle_alpha   90.00
_cell.angle_beta   90.00
_cell.angle_gamma   90.00
#
_symmetry.space_group_name_H-M   'P 1'
#
loop_
_entity.id
_entity.type
_entity.pdbx_description
1 polymer ?
#
loop_
_entity_poly.entity_id
_entity_poly.type
_entity_poly.pdbx_seq_one_letter_code
_entity_poly.pdbx_strand_id
1 'polypeptide(L)'
;MNQELMLFCYTCVAIDMDAEQFGKVISSARKFYEDNRIRGLLMYDGRYFLHYITGSRDSILRAKTRLETTVNAYDWDVLYLEKVEQYPPEYPGWQLGYIHADEDQGYLERLRMAKGDLAQLSDIFAGFHDLEDVH
;
A
#
# COMPACT_ATOMS: atom_id res chain seq x y z
N MET A 1 10.78 -3.49 -25.14
CA MET A 1 10.60 -2.13 -24.64
C MET A 1 10.46 -2.16 -23.12
N ASN A 2 11.18 -1.28 -22.47
CA ASN A 2 11.08 -1.17 -21.02
C ASN A 2 9.81 -0.42 -20.66
N GLN A 3 8.96 -1.05 -19.87
CA GLN A 3 7.80 -0.36 -19.33
C GLN A 3 8.24 0.55 -18.19
N GLU A 4 7.69 1.75 -18.15
CA GLU A 4 7.91 2.63 -17.02
C GLU A 4 7.34 2.01 -15.77
N LEU A 5 8.11 2.08 -14.69
CA LEU A 5 7.61 1.72 -13.37
C LEU A 5 7.02 2.95 -12.71
N MET A 6 5.93 2.73 -11.99
CA MET A 6 5.24 3.77 -11.25
C MET A 6 5.02 3.29 -9.83
N LEU A 7 5.16 4.20 -8.88
CA LEU A 7 4.90 3.92 -7.48
C LEU A 7 3.66 4.70 -7.04
N PHE A 8 2.75 4.01 -6.38
CA PHE A 8 1.54 4.59 -5.82
C PHE A 8 1.52 4.33 -4.32
N CYS A 9 1.49 5.42 -3.56
CA CYS A 9 1.48 5.36 -2.10
C CYS A 9 0.35 6.22 -1.59
N TYR A 10 -0.50 5.65 -0.74
CA TYR A 10 -1.65 6.38 -0.19
C TYR A 10 -2.04 5.84 1.16
N THR A 11 -2.86 6.62 1.85
CA THR A 11 -3.58 6.18 3.04
C THR A 11 -5.07 6.39 2.82
N CYS A 12 -5.88 5.58 3.47
CA CYS A 12 -7.33 5.78 3.49
C CYS A 12 -7.91 5.14 4.74
N VAL A 13 -9.15 5.51 5.05
CA VAL A 13 -9.87 4.92 6.18
C VAL A 13 -10.76 3.82 5.65
N ALA A 14 -10.58 2.60 6.15
CA ALA A 14 -11.42 1.47 5.78
C ALA A 14 -12.77 1.59 6.48
N ILE A 15 -13.86 1.39 5.72
CA ILE A 15 -15.17 1.26 6.32
C ILE A 15 -15.25 -0.11 6.99
N ASP A 16 -15.92 -0.17 8.12
CA ASP A 16 -15.99 -1.40 8.92
C ASP A 16 -16.31 -2.61 8.07
N MET A 17 -15.41 -3.59 8.15
CA MET A 17 -15.56 -4.87 7.50
C MET A 17 -15.40 -5.96 8.54
N ASP A 18 -16.22 -7.00 8.47
CA ASP A 18 -15.98 -8.16 9.31
C ASP A 18 -14.81 -8.98 8.75
N ALA A 19 -14.35 -9.96 9.53
CA ALA A 19 -13.18 -10.75 9.16
C ALA A 19 -13.37 -11.50 7.84
N GLU A 20 -14.59 -11.94 7.55
CA GLU A 20 -14.87 -12.64 6.30
C GLU A 20 -14.78 -11.72 5.09
N GLN A 21 -15.37 -10.54 5.19
CA GLN A 21 -15.30 -9.53 4.12
C GLN A 21 -13.87 -9.10 3.88
N PHE A 22 -13.12 -8.85 4.95
CA PHE A 22 -11.71 -8.47 4.86
C PHE A 22 -10.89 -9.56 4.17
N GLY A 23 -11.10 -10.82 4.54
CA GLY A 23 -10.40 -11.95 3.94
C GLY A 23 -10.66 -12.06 2.43
N LYS A 24 -11.91 -11.83 2.00
CA LYS A 24 -12.26 -11.84 0.58
C LYS A 24 -11.58 -10.72 -0.19
N VAL A 25 -11.56 -9.53 0.39
CA VAL A 25 -10.91 -8.38 -0.23
C VAL A 25 -9.41 -8.64 -0.41
N ILE A 26 -8.77 -9.17 0.62
CA ILE A 26 -7.32 -9.44 0.58
C ILE A 26 -7.00 -10.57 -0.41
N SER A 27 -7.77 -11.63 -0.44
CA SER A 27 -7.55 -12.74 -1.37
C SER A 27 -7.66 -12.28 -2.83
N SER A 28 -8.68 -11.49 -3.12
CA SER A 28 -8.88 -10.94 -4.45
C SER A 28 -7.76 -9.97 -4.82
N ALA A 29 -7.34 -9.14 -3.88
CA ALA A 29 -6.26 -8.18 -4.09
C ALA A 29 -4.95 -8.90 -4.38
N ARG A 30 -4.64 -9.93 -3.59
CA ARG A 30 -3.39 -10.68 -3.74
C ARG A 30 -3.27 -11.28 -5.13
N LYS A 31 -4.35 -11.89 -5.62
CA LYS A 31 -4.37 -12.45 -6.97
C LYS A 31 -4.16 -11.38 -8.02
N PHE A 32 -4.84 -10.26 -7.89
CA PHE A 32 -4.72 -9.15 -8.83
C PHE A 32 -3.28 -8.62 -8.89
N TYR A 33 -2.66 -8.41 -7.73
CA TYR A 33 -1.30 -7.86 -7.67
C TYR A 33 -0.27 -8.85 -8.21
N GLU A 34 -0.42 -10.13 -7.92
CA GLU A 34 0.46 -11.15 -8.48
C GLU A 34 0.33 -11.22 -10.01
N ASP A 35 -0.91 -11.27 -10.50
CA ASP A 35 -1.17 -11.38 -11.94
C ASP A 35 -0.65 -10.16 -12.71
N ASN A 36 -0.61 -9.00 -12.08
CA ASN A 36 -0.17 -7.76 -12.70
C ASN A 36 1.26 -7.37 -12.33
N ARG A 37 1.99 -8.27 -11.66
CA ARG A 37 3.39 -8.06 -11.27
C ARG A 37 3.60 -6.78 -10.45
N ILE A 38 2.68 -6.53 -9.55
CA ILE A 38 2.75 -5.39 -8.63
C ILE A 38 3.37 -5.88 -7.34
N ARG A 39 4.37 -5.15 -6.84
CA ARG A 39 5.05 -5.45 -5.58
C ARG A 39 4.78 -4.34 -4.59
N GLY A 40 4.82 -4.67 -3.32
CA GLY A 40 4.66 -3.66 -2.30
C GLY A 40 4.10 -4.20 -1.00
N LEU A 41 3.57 -3.29 -0.21
CA LEU A 41 3.13 -3.59 1.13
C LEU A 41 1.82 -2.87 1.43
N LEU A 42 0.86 -3.62 1.96
CA LEU A 42 -0.36 -3.06 2.53
C LEU A 42 -0.31 -3.26 4.04
N MET A 43 -0.41 -2.16 4.78
CA MET A 43 -0.48 -2.20 6.23
C MET A 43 -1.86 -1.78 6.69
N TYR A 44 -2.33 -2.41 7.75
CA TYR A 44 -3.64 -2.11 8.34
C TYR A 44 -3.49 -1.97 9.85
N ASP A 45 -4.02 -0.89 10.41
CA ASP A 45 -3.91 -0.62 11.84
C ASP A 45 -5.25 -0.78 12.58
N GLY A 46 -6.25 -1.35 11.91
CA GLY A 46 -7.60 -1.46 12.44
C GLY A 46 -8.54 -0.35 11.96
N ARG A 47 -8.01 0.71 11.39
CA ARG A 47 -8.78 1.83 10.87
C ARG A 47 -8.26 2.30 9.53
N TYR A 48 -6.95 2.50 9.40
CA TYR A 48 -6.33 3.02 8.18
C TYR A 48 -5.66 1.92 7.39
N PHE A 49 -5.78 2.01 6.07
CA PHE A 49 -4.91 1.29 5.14
C PHE A 49 -3.77 2.22 4.76
N LEU A 50 -2.56 1.66 4.76
CA LEU A 50 -1.33 2.32 4.31
C LEU A 50 -0.77 1.45 3.21
N HIS A 51 -0.76 1.94 1.99
CA HIS A 51 -0.42 1.12 0.84
C HIS A 51 0.71 1.74 0.05
N TYR A 52 1.67 0.90 -0.33
CA TYR A 52 2.87 1.31 -1.06
C TYR A 52 3.10 0.24 -2.13
N ILE A 53 2.79 0.56 -3.38
CA ILE A 53 2.87 -0.42 -4.48
C ILE A 53 3.63 0.14 -5.66
N THR A 54 4.35 -0.76 -6.35
CA THR A 54 5.12 -0.45 -7.54
C THR A 54 4.84 -1.49 -8.62
N GLY A 55 4.69 -1.04 -9.83
CA GLY A 55 4.48 -1.90 -10.99
C GLY A 55 4.57 -1.08 -12.25
N SER A 56 4.25 -1.70 -13.40
CA SER A 56 4.18 -0.95 -14.63
C SER A 56 3.13 0.15 -14.52
N ARG A 57 3.29 1.22 -15.26
CA ARG A 57 2.35 2.33 -15.25
C ARG A 57 0.91 1.84 -15.47
N ASP A 58 0.70 0.98 -16.48
CA ASP A 58 -0.63 0.48 -16.79
C ASP A 58 -1.21 -0.35 -15.64
N SER A 59 -0.38 -1.19 -15.02
CA SER A 59 -0.81 -2.00 -13.88
C SER A 59 -1.19 -1.15 -12.69
N ILE A 60 -0.40 -0.13 -12.39
CA ILE A 60 -0.68 0.77 -11.27
C ILE A 60 -1.96 1.58 -11.51
N LEU A 61 -2.18 2.05 -12.73
CA LEU A 61 -3.41 2.78 -13.04
C LEU A 61 -4.64 1.88 -12.95
N ARG A 62 -4.51 0.61 -13.35
CA ARG A 62 -5.59 -0.37 -13.16
C ARG A 62 -5.84 -0.64 -11.68
N ALA A 63 -4.77 -0.75 -10.89
CA ALA A 63 -4.89 -0.94 -9.45
C ALA A 63 -5.60 0.24 -8.80
N LYS A 64 -5.24 1.46 -9.19
CA LYS A 64 -5.88 2.66 -8.67
C LYS A 64 -7.38 2.67 -8.96
N THR A 65 -7.76 2.37 -10.19
CA THR A 65 -9.17 2.29 -10.57
C THR A 65 -9.90 1.22 -9.77
N ARG A 66 -9.29 0.03 -9.63
CA ARG A 66 -9.87 -1.05 -8.86
C ARG A 66 -10.11 -0.66 -7.41
N LEU A 67 -9.13 -0.01 -6.80
CA LEU A 67 -9.25 0.43 -5.40
C LEU A 67 -10.37 1.46 -5.24
N GLU A 68 -10.49 2.38 -6.18
CA GLU A 68 -11.53 3.41 -6.12
C GLU A 68 -12.93 2.84 -6.30
N THR A 69 -13.07 1.71 -6.99
CA THR A 69 -14.38 1.15 -7.31
C THR A 69 -14.79 -0.05 -6.46
N THR A 70 -13.84 -0.77 -5.87
CA THR A 70 -14.14 -2.03 -5.18
C THR A 70 -13.86 -2.00 -3.68
N VAL A 71 -13.03 -1.08 -3.21
CA VAL A 71 -12.70 -0.99 -1.79
C VAL A 71 -13.61 0.04 -1.14
N ASN A 72 -14.29 -0.38 -0.09
CA ASN A 72 -15.20 0.48 0.66
C ASN A 72 -14.38 1.31 1.65
N ALA A 73 -13.93 2.49 1.20
CA ALA A 73 -13.04 3.33 1.97
C ALA A 73 -13.29 4.80 1.68
N TYR A 74 -12.80 5.66 2.56
CA TYR A 74 -12.92 7.10 2.43
C TYR A 74 -11.67 7.80 2.98
N ASP A 75 -11.64 9.12 2.89
CA ASP A 75 -10.48 9.94 3.31
C ASP A 75 -9.19 9.49 2.64
N TRP A 76 -9.24 9.36 1.32
CA TRP A 76 -8.08 9.01 0.52
C TRP A 76 -7.07 10.14 0.53
N ASP A 77 -5.84 9.82 0.88
CA ASP A 77 -4.73 10.77 0.85
C ASP A 77 -3.60 10.15 0.02
N VAL A 78 -3.45 10.62 -1.21
CA VAL A 78 -2.39 10.14 -2.10
C VAL A 78 -1.09 10.83 -1.71
N LEU A 79 -0.14 10.04 -1.24
CA LEU A 79 1.14 10.54 -0.75
C LEU A 79 2.18 10.61 -1.88
N TYR A 80 2.05 9.75 -2.87
CA TYR A 80 2.98 9.71 -4.00
C TYR A 80 2.34 8.96 -5.15
N LEU A 81 2.48 9.48 -6.36
CA LEU A 81 2.04 8.79 -7.58
C LEU A 81 2.88 9.30 -8.74
N GLU A 82 4.03 8.68 -8.94
CA GLU A 82 4.96 9.12 -9.99
C GLU A 82 5.86 7.96 -10.42
N LYS A 83 6.59 8.20 -11.48
CA LYS A 83 7.55 7.29 -12.05
C LYS A 83 8.68 7.01 -11.05
N VAL A 84 9.14 5.75 -11.03
CA VAL A 84 10.32 5.34 -10.28
C VAL A 84 11.25 4.53 -11.18
N GLU A 85 12.51 4.36 -10.75
CA GLU A 85 13.51 3.70 -11.58
C GLU A 85 13.52 2.19 -11.40
N GLN A 86 13.10 1.69 -10.25
CA GLN A 86 13.17 0.27 -9.94
C GLN A 86 12.15 -0.13 -8.90
N TYR A 87 11.89 -1.44 -8.80
CA TYR A 87 11.08 -1.98 -7.71
C TYR A 87 11.81 -1.81 -6.39
N PRO A 88 11.06 -1.58 -5.28
CA PRO A 88 11.67 -1.57 -3.95
C PRO A 88 12.26 -2.95 -3.64
N PRO A 89 13.53 -3.04 -3.27
CA PRO A 89 14.16 -4.35 -3.01
C PRO A 89 13.61 -5.05 -1.76
N GLU A 90 12.99 -4.30 -0.86
CA GLU A 90 12.41 -4.83 0.37
C GLU A 90 11.16 -5.67 0.12
N TYR A 91 10.52 -5.50 -1.03
CA TYR A 91 9.24 -6.16 -1.32
C TYR A 91 9.36 -7.02 -2.56
N PRO A 92 9.73 -8.30 -2.41
CA PRO A 92 9.86 -9.19 -3.58
C PRO A 92 8.52 -9.57 -4.20
N GLY A 93 7.42 -9.28 -3.51
CA GLY A 93 6.07 -9.50 -3.97
C GLY A 93 5.13 -8.52 -3.30
N TRP A 94 3.84 -8.82 -3.29
CA TRP A 94 2.87 -8.04 -2.54
C TRP A 94 2.62 -8.70 -1.18
N GLN A 95 2.75 -7.93 -0.12
CA GLN A 95 2.70 -8.41 1.24
C GLN A 95 1.64 -7.66 2.04
N LEU A 96 1.08 -8.33 3.04
CA LEU A 96 0.12 -7.74 3.96
C LEU A 96 0.70 -7.77 5.37
N GLY A 97 0.60 -6.65 6.06
CA GLY A 97 1.04 -6.55 7.44
C GLY A 97 0.03 -5.82 8.30
N TYR A 98 0.22 -5.89 9.61
CA TYR A 98 -0.64 -5.24 10.58
C TYR A 98 0.19 -4.37 11.51
N ILE A 99 -0.39 -3.25 11.92
CA ILE A 99 0.23 -2.35 12.90
C ILE A 99 -0.67 -2.33 14.12
N HIS A 100 -0.08 -2.52 15.29
CA HIS A 100 -0.82 -2.38 16.55
C HIS A 100 -0.91 -0.90 16.90
N ALA A 101 -2.14 -0.40 16.97
CA ALA A 101 -2.40 1.04 17.10
C ALA A 101 -1.80 1.67 18.36
N ASP A 102 -1.58 0.89 19.40
CA ASP A 102 -1.04 1.40 20.66
C ASP A 102 0.48 1.41 20.74
N GLU A 103 1.19 0.91 19.73
CA GLU A 103 2.66 0.86 19.76
C GLU A 103 3.31 2.10 19.15
N ASP A 104 2.78 2.62 18.06
CA ASP A 104 3.31 3.83 17.44
C ASP A 104 2.17 4.67 16.88
N GLN A 105 1.88 5.75 17.57
CA GLN A 105 0.79 6.64 17.21
C GLN A 105 1.20 7.67 16.16
N GLY A 106 2.50 7.79 15.88
CA GLY A 106 3.02 8.87 15.06
C GLY A 106 3.19 8.55 13.58
N TYR A 107 3.09 7.29 13.18
CA TYR A 107 3.48 6.90 11.83
C TYR A 107 2.60 7.53 10.75
N LEU A 108 1.31 7.67 11.01
CA LEU A 108 0.40 8.25 10.00
C LEU A 108 0.74 9.71 9.73
N GLU A 109 1.04 10.46 10.78
CA GLU A 109 1.43 11.85 10.65
C GLU A 109 2.78 11.98 9.96
N ARG A 110 3.73 11.10 10.28
CA ARG A 110 5.02 11.07 9.58
C ARG A 110 4.83 10.83 8.08
N LEU A 111 3.93 9.93 7.71
CA LEU A 111 3.61 9.70 6.31
C LEU A 111 3.05 10.95 5.63
N ARG A 112 2.13 11.62 6.30
CA ARG A 112 1.54 12.85 5.76
C ARG A 112 2.57 13.95 5.58
N MET A 113 3.49 14.07 6.53
CA MET A 113 4.57 15.05 6.44
C MET A 113 5.58 14.71 5.34
N ALA A 114 5.71 13.43 5.02
CA ALA A 114 6.60 12.96 3.97
C ALA A 114 5.96 12.98 2.57
N LYS A 115 4.75 13.49 2.45
CA LYS A 115 4.03 13.52 1.18
C LYS A 115 4.87 14.15 0.08
N GLY A 116 5.01 13.43 -1.03
CA GLY A 116 5.82 13.87 -2.15
C GLY A 116 7.31 13.59 -2.03
N ASP A 117 7.77 13.10 -0.88
CA ASP A 117 9.18 12.78 -0.65
C ASP A 117 9.36 11.25 -0.64
N LEU A 118 9.77 10.72 -1.77
CA LEU A 118 9.90 9.28 -1.94
C LEU A 118 10.88 8.65 -0.94
N ALA A 119 12.01 9.30 -0.68
CA ALA A 119 13.01 8.76 0.23
C ALA A 119 12.46 8.60 1.65
N GLN A 120 11.75 9.61 2.14
CA GLN A 120 11.13 9.54 3.46
C GLN A 120 10.01 8.51 3.53
N LEU A 121 9.16 8.46 2.50
CA LEU A 121 8.08 7.48 2.45
C LEU A 121 8.64 6.06 2.44
N SER A 122 9.67 5.82 1.64
CA SER A 122 10.31 4.50 1.58
C SER A 122 10.91 4.09 2.92
N ASP A 123 11.54 5.03 3.62
CA ASP A 123 12.11 4.75 4.94
C ASP A 123 11.04 4.37 5.96
N ILE A 124 9.91 5.06 5.93
CA ILE A 124 8.81 4.77 6.86
C ILE A 124 8.24 3.38 6.58
N PHE A 125 7.98 3.06 5.32
CA PHE A 125 7.44 1.75 4.96
C PHE A 125 8.44 0.62 5.22
N ALA A 126 9.72 0.85 4.99
CA ALA A 126 10.75 -0.14 5.31
C ALA A 126 10.78 -0.48 6.79
N GLY A 127 10.51 0.50 7.63
CA GLY A 127 10.45 0.31 9.08
C GLY A 127 9.31 -0.60 9.53
N PHE A 128 8.24 -0.70 8.73
CA PHE A 128 7.11 -1.56 9.10
C PHE A 128 7.47 -3.05 9.10
N HIS A 129 8.48 -3.45 8.34
CA HIS A 129 8.95 -4.84 8.36
C HIS A 129 9.44 -5.28 9.74
N ASP A 130 9.93 -4.35 10.53
CA ASP A 130 10.46 -4.65 11.86
C ASP A 130 9.37 -4.67 12.92
N LEU A 131 8.15 -4.22 12.58
CA LEU A 131 7.08 -4.04 13.54
C LEU A 131 6.09 -5.20 13.56
N GLU A 132 5.98 -5.95 12.48
CA GLU A 132 4.89 -6.90 12.36
C GLU A 132 5.22 -8.07 11.44
N ASP A 133 4.60 -9.22 11.71
CA ASP A 133 4.67 -10.36 10.80
C ASP A 133 3.87 -10.04 9.54
N VAL A 134 4.49 -10.27 8.39
CA VAL A 134 3.90 -9.98 7.09
C VAL A 134 3.47 -11.29 6.43
N HIS A 135 2.23 -11.33 6.00
CA HIS A 135 1.64 -12.52 5.39
C HIS A 135 1.31 -12.33 3.94
#